data_cebee58f59d9a3ddd4c33ab49880427c
#
_entry.id   cebee58f59d9a3ddd4c33ab49880427c
#
_cell.length_a   1.000
_cell.length_b   1.000
_cell.length_c   1.000
_cell.angle_alpha   90.00
_cell.angle_beta   90.00
_cell.angle_gamma   90.00
#
_symmetry.space_group_name_H-M   'P 1'
#
loop_
_entity.id
_entity.type
_entity.pdbx_description
1 polymer ?
#
loop_
_entity_poly.entity_id
_entity_poly.type
_entity_poly.pdbx_seq_one_letter_code
_entity_poly.pdbx_strand_id
1 'polypeptide(L)' 'MSVNLIFKIAAVGILVSVLSQVLKHSGREEQAFLSSLAGLLLVLFWIVPYIYDLFEDIRRLFSL' A
#
# COMPACT_ATOMS: atom_id res chain seq x y z
N MET A 1 3.40 0.62 14.63
CA MET A 1 3.85 0.94 13.24
C MET A 1 4.93 1.99 13.28
N SER A 2 5.91 1.84 12.44
CA SER A 2 6.98 2.84 12.37
C SER A 2 6.52 4.03 11.52
N VAL A 3 7.05 5.20 11.85
CA VAL A 3 6.79 6.43 11.07
C VAL A 3 7.28 6.25 9.63
N ASN A 4 8.39 5.51 9.44
CA ASN A 4 8.91 5.21 8.10
C ASN A 4 7.89 4.48 7.22
N LEU A 5 7.15 3.55 7.78
CA LEU A 5 6.12 2.83 7.03
C LEU A 5 5.02 3.78 6.57
N ILE A 6 4.58 4.67 7.46
CA ILE A 6 3.56 5.66 7.13
C ILE A 6 4.04 6.57 6.00
N PHE A 7 5.28 7.06 6.06
CA PHE A 7 5.86 7.87 5.00
C PHE A 7 5.97 7.11 3.68
N LYS A 8 6.35 5.84 3.72
CA LYS A 8 6.42 5.03 2.50
C LYS A 8 5.06 4.88 1.84
N ILE A 9 4.04 4.61 2.63
CA ILE A 9 2.67 4.47 2.13
C ILE A 9 2.20 5.79 1.53
N ALA A 10 2.45 6.89 2.22
CA ALA A 10 2.07 8.21 1.74
C ALA A 10 2.78 8.55 0.43
N ALA A 11 4.09 8.27 0.34
CA ALA A 11 4.86 8.52 -0.87
C ALA A 11 4.33 7.72 -2.06
N VAL A 12 4.04 6.44 -1.86
CA VAL A 12 3.46 5.61 -2.91
C VAL A 12 2.10 6.14 -3.33
N GLY A 13 1.26 6.54 -2.37
CA GLY A 13 -0.05 7.10 -2.66
C GLY A 13 0.03 8.35 -3.52
N ILE A 14 0.93 9.27 -3.19
CA ILE A 14 1.13 10.49 -3.95
C ILE A 14 1.64 10.18 -5.36
N LEU A 15 2.66 9.34 -5.47
CA LEU A 15 3.23 8.96 -6.77
C LEU A 15 2.20 8.29 -7.65
N VAL A 16 1.45 7.35 -7.12
CA VAL A 16 0.41 6.64 -7.87
C VAL A 16 -0.69 7.60 -8.29
N SER A 17 -1.09 8.51 -7.42
CA SER A 17 -2.14 9.49 -7.73
C SER A 17 -1.71 10.38 -8.89
N VAL A 18 -0.49 10.92 -8.86
CA VAL A 18 0.04 11.76 -9.94
C VAL A 18 0.14 10.97 -11.24
N LEU A 19 0.71 9.78 -11.17
CA LEU A 19 0.87 8.93 -12.36
C LEU A 19 -0.47 8.56 -12.97
N SER A 20 -1.45 8.20 -12.14
CA SER A 20 -2.78 7.85 -12.62
C SER A 20 -3.46 9.03 -13.31
N GLN A 21 -3.32 10.25 -12.75
CA GLN A 21 -3.89 11.44 -13.37
C GLN A 21 -3.25 11.75 -14.72
N VAL A 22 -1.92 11.63 -14.81
CA VAL A 22 -1.21 11.83 -16.07
C VAL A 22 -1.69 10.84 -17.12
N LEU A 23 -1.81 9.57 -16.75
CA LEU A 23 -2.26 8.53 -17.67
C LEU A 23 -3.70 8.77 -18.13
N LYS A 24 -4.58 9.19 -17.23
CA LYS A 24 -5.97 9.51 -17.58
C LYS A 24 -6.05 10.65 -18.57
N HIS A 25 -5.28 11.71 -18.35
CA HIS A 25 -5.24 12.86 -19.26
C HIS A 25 -4.72 12.50 -20.64
N SER A 26 -3.89 11.46 -20.72
CA SER A 26 -3.37 10.95 -21.99
C SER A 26 -4.31 9.95 -22.66
N GLY A 27 -5.49 9.72 -22.11
CA GLY A 27 -6.44 8.76 -22.65
C GLY A 27 -6.14 7.32 -22.33
N ARG A 28 -5.24 7.07 -21.38
CA ARG A 28 -4.82 5.72 -20.99
C ARG A 28 -5.45 5.32 -19.66
N GLU A 29 -6.77 5.20 -19.66
CA GLU A 29 -7.50 4.89 -18.42
C GLU A 29 -7.18 3.49 -17.89
N GLU A 30 -6.97 2.51 -18.76
CA GLU A 30 -6.62 1.16 -18.32
C GLU A 30 -5.28 1.14 -17.61
N GLN A 31 -4.28 1.84 -18.17
CA GLN A 31 -2.97 1.93 -17.56
C GLN A 31 -3.03 2.69 -16.23
N ALA A 32 -3.89 3.71 -16.14
CA ALA A 32 -4.09 4.43 -14.89
C ALA A 32 -4.64 3.51 -13.81
N PHE A 33 -5.62 2.69 -14.15
CA PHE A 33 -6.20 1.70 -13.23
C PHE A 33 -5.15 0.68 -12.79
N LEU A 34 -4.37 0.14 -13.73
CA LEU A 34 -3.33 -0.83 -13.43
C LEU A 34 -2.25 -0.22 -12.52
N SER A 35 -1.90 1.04 -12.75
CA SER A 35 -0.95 1.75 -11.89
C SER A 35 -1.46 1.85 -10.46
N SER A 36 -2.72 2.21 -10.28
CA SER A 36 -3.33 2.28 -8.95
C SER A 36 -3.37 0.92 -8.27
N LEU A 37 -3.71 -0.11 -9.03
CA LEU A 37 -3.75 -1.48 -8.52
C LEU A 37 -2.36 -1.95 -8.09
N ALA A 38 -1.34 -1.67 -8.90
CA ALA A 38 0.04 -2.02 -8.57
C ALA A 38 0.50 -1.32 -7.29
N GLY A 39 0.18 -0.05 -7.14
CA GLY A 39 0.50 0.70 -5.93
C GLY A 39 -0.17 0.12 -4.69
N LEU A 40 -1.43 -0.27 -4.81
CA LEU A 40 -2.16 -0.91 -3.72
C LEU A 40 -1.51 -2.24 -3.32
N LEU A 41 -1.15 -3.06 -4.31
CA LEU A 41 -0.50 -4.34 -4.03
C LEU A 41 0.86 -4.16 -3.39
N LEU A 42 1.62 -3.15 -3.81
CA LEU A 42 2.91 -2.85 -3.21
C LEU A 42 2.76 -2.46 -1.73
N VAL A 43 1.79 -1.61 -1.42
CA VAL A 43 1.50 -1.19 -0.04
C VAL A 43 1.07 -2.39 0.80
N LEU A 44 0.21 -3.24 0.27
CA LEU A 44 -0.23 -4.45 0.96
C LEU A 44 0.94 -5.38 1.23
N PHE A 45 1.85 -5.53 0.28
CA PHE A 45 3.05 -6.34 0.45
C PHE A 45 3.92 -5.82 1.60
N TRP A 46 4.06 -4.50 1.71
CA TRP A 46 4.83 -3.91 2.80
C TRP A 46 4.15 -4.08 4.15
N ILE A 47 2.82 -4.15 4.18
CA ILE A 47 2.05 -4.27 5.42
C ILE A 47 2.04 -5.70 5.96
N VAL A 48 2.25 -6.70 5.11
CA VAL A 48 2.16 -8.12 5.50
C VAL A 48 2.97 -8.45 6.77
N PRO A 49 4.26 -8.06 6.91
CA PRO A 49 5.00 -8.35 8.14
C PRO A 49 4.37 -7.73 9.39
N TYR A 50 3.79 -6.55 9.26
CA TYR A 50 3.15 -5.86 10.39
C TYR A 50 1.86 -6.56 10.79
N ILE A 51 1.10 -7.07 9.81
CA ILE A 51 -0.10 -7.85 10.08
C ILE A 51 0.29 -9.16 10.78
N TYR A 52 1.34 -9.81 10.32
CA TYR A 52 1.83 -11.02 10.95
C TYR A 52 2.20 -10.78 12.41
N ASP A 53 2.92 -9.71 12.69
CA ASP A 53 3.30 -9.35 14.05
C ASP A 53 2.08 -9.08 14.93
N LEU A 54 1.08 -8.41 14.37
CA LEU A 54 -0.17 -8.13 15.09
C LEU A 54 -0.88 -9.44 15.45
N PHE A 55 -0.98 -10.37 14.52
CA PHE A 55 -1.61 -11.65 14.79
C PHE A 55 -0.83 -12.45 15.84
N GLU A 56 0.49 -12.39 15.81
CA GLU A 56 1.32 -13.05 16.82
C GLU A 56 1.07 -12.45 18.21
N ASP A 57 0.95 -11.14 18.30
CA ASP A 57 0.65 -10.47 19.56
C ASP A 57 -0.71 -10.89 20.09
N ILE A 58 -1.72 -10.94 19.24
CA ILE A 58 -3.06 -11.38 19.59
C ILE A 58 -3.03 -12.83 20.06
N ARG A 59 -2.31 -13.67 19.32
CA ARG A 59 -2.16 -15.08 19.66
C ARG A 59 -1.55 -15.27 21.05
N ARG A 60 -0.53 -14.47 21.38
CA ARG A 60 0.11 -14.53 22.70
C ARG A 60 -0.86 -14.16 23.80
N LEU A 61 -1.72 -13.20 23.55
CA LEU A 61 -2.73 -12.79 24.52
C LEU A 61 -3.75 -13.91 24.81
N PHE A 62 -4.08 -14.70 23.80
CA PHE A 62 -5.08 -15.75 23.92
C PHE A 62 -4.51 -17.14 24.19
N SER A 63 -3.21 -17.33 24.08
CA SER A 63 -2.60 -18.66 24.25
C SER A 63 -2.00 -18.84 25.65
N LEU A 64 -2.69 -18.33 26.62
CA LEU A 64 -2.32 -18.62 28.01
C LEU A 64 -2.72 -20.07 28.41
#